data_227fe0272ecce1072941f0f9d60af64e
#
_entry.id   227fe0272ecce1072941f0f9d60af64e
#
_cell.length_a   1.000
_cell.length_b   1.000
_cell.length_c   1.000
_cell.angle_alpha   90.00
_cell.angle_beta   90.00
_cell.angle_gamma   90.00
#
_symmetry.space_group_name_H-M   'P 1'
#
loop_
_entity.id
_entity.type
_entity.pdbx_description
1 polymer ?
#
loop_
_entity_poly.entity_id
_entity_poly.type
_entity_poly.pdbx_seq_one_letter_code
_entity_poly.pdbx_strand_id
1 'polypeptide(L)'
;MTTMRTPTLETLGLGTVLDIFKNGRLPVDPAAAVDAVFGPASDRGSMVISGASGIVGAGKTMQFASRLVDYDVPVVALDFPGAPDGIGQKYDGLVAGFGKKRADAIMASVVRLAYDGRTLPDELGAMKPRFLLEAIPEILDIKRGHYELFRGSFPDIEIRSVTSGFPARELGVGVAHPAFPHEINKLFETVEDEPSDVTRMLWALGLIPVPVSDDWSFILDVLFCGITLAGLRYHAASNMPYWKIDKFVRKHVGPNPFRAHDAIGAKGADFLTWSCLHHLSEEYGPLFTPTADLVERKETGQTWYPPNHFRPLVDWGMDADAEAEFDAWILGPLFQMTSLML
;
A
#
# COMPACT_ATOMS: atom_id res chain seq x y z
N MET A 1 -15.33 27.25 -2.15
CA MET A 1 -16.03 26.02 -1.73
C MET A 1 -16.15 25.14 -2.94
N THR A 2 -15.23 24.22 -3.10
CA THR A 2 -15.30 23.21 -4.17
C THR A 2 -16.37 22.20 -3.72
N THR A 3 -17.46 22.11 -4.46
CA THR A 3 -18.47 21.08 -4.23
C THR A 3 -17.81 19.72 -4.42
N MET A 4 -17.60 18.99 -3.33
CA MET A 4 -17.21 17.58 -3.40
C MET A 4 -18.30 16.85 -4.21
N ARG A 5 -17.95 16.38 -5.41
CA ARG A 5 -18.83 15.50 -6.16
C ARG A 5 -18.91 14.18 -5.39
N THR A 6 -20.10 13.74 -5.08
CA THR A 6 -20.30 12.38 -4.55
C THR A 6 -19.73 11.40 -5.59
N PRO A 7 -18.76 10.55 -5.21
CA PRO A 7 -18.18 9.61 -6.15
C PRO A 7 -19.27 8.65 -6.66
N THR A 8 -19.39 8.54 -7.97
CA THR A 8 -20.25 7.54 -8.60
C THR A 8 -19.46 6.26 -8.84
N LEU A 9 -20.15 5.14 -9.09
CA LEU A 9 -19.48 3.88 -9.50
C LEU A 9 -18.56 4.08 -10.70
N GLU A 10 -18.89 5.03 -11.58
CA GLU A 10 -18.08 5.38 -12.77
C GLU A 10 -16.81 6.14 -12.36
N THR A 11 -16.93 7.17 -11.50
CA THR A 11 -15.79 7.95 -11.02
C THR A 11 -14.86 7.12 -10.12
N LEU A 12 -15.38 6.12 -9.40
CA LEU A 12 -14.59 5.19 -8.62
C LEU A 12 -13.97 4.07 -9.48
N GLY A 13 -14.22 4.02 -10.78
CA GLY A 13 -13.75 2.93 -11.63
C GLY A 13 -14.38 1.56 -11.31
N LEU A 14 -15.33 1.49 -10.39
CA LEU A 14 -15.94 0.24 -9.95
C LEU A 14 -16.75 -0.42 -11.07
N GLY A 15 -17.34 0.35 -11.97
CA GLY A 15 -17.98 -0.17 -13.17
C GLY A 15 -17.00 -0.97 -14.03
N THR A 16 -15.79 -0.46 -14.23
CA THR A 16 -14.70 -1.13 -14.94
C THR A 16 -14.24 -2.40 -14.22
N VAL A 17 -14.08 -2.35 -12.90
CA VAL A 17 -13.75 -3.53 -12.08
C VAL A 17 -14.82 -4.61 -12.25
N LEU A 18 -16.09 -4.24 -12.14
CA LEU A 18 -17.21 -5.17 -12.31
C LEU A 18 -17.27 -5.76 -13.72
N ASP A 19 -16.97 -4.97 -14.76
CA ASP A 19 -16.92 -5.44 -16.13
C ASP A 19 -15.78 -6.45 -16.34
N ILE A 20 -14.61 -6.21 -15.76
CA ILE A 20 -13.51 -7.18 -15.81
C ILE A 20 -13.92 -8.48 -15.12
N PHE A 21 -14.52 -8.41 -13.92
CA PHE A 21 -14.99 -9.59 -13.22
C PHE A 21 -16.08 -10.34 -13.98
N LYS A 22 -17.01 -9.64 -14.63
CA LYS A 22 -18.11 -10.24 -15.37
C LYS A 22 -17.69 -10.81 -16.74
N ASN A 23 -16.85 -10.07 -17.45
CA ASN A 23 -16.57 -10.31 -18.87
C ASN A 23 -15.14 -10.83 -19.12
N GLY A 24 -14.26 -10.83 -18.11
CA GLY A 24 -12.87 -11.25 -18.21
C GLY A 24 -12.03 -10.39 -19.14
N ARG A 25 -12.47 -9.15 -19.44
CA ARG A 25 -11.79 -8.25 -20.35
C ARG A 25 -11.15 -7.09 -19.61
N LEU A 26 -9.91 -6.79 -19.95
CA LEU A 26 -9.28 -5.53 -19.58
C LEU A 26 -9.88 -4.39 -20.41
N PRO A 27 -10.14 -3.20 -19.82
CA PRO A 27 -10.76 -2.06 -20.52
C PRO A 27 -9.80 -1.35 -21.49
N VAL A 28 -8.56 -1.79 -21.57
CA VAL A 28 -7.47 -1.16 -22.33
C VAL A 28 -6.68 -2.20 -23.11
N ASP A 29 -6.08 -1.77 -24.22
CA ASP A 29 -5.05 -2.56 -24.90
C ASP A 29 -3.78 -2.56 -24.05
N PRO A 30 -3.31 -3.73 -23.56
CA PRO A 30 -2.15 -3.78 -22.68
C PRO A 30 -0.87 -3.22 -23.31
N ALA A 31 -0.60 -3.50 -24.58
CA ALA A 31 0.59 -2.99 -25.24
C ALA A 31 0.55 -1.47 -25.40
N ALA A 32 -0.57 -0.93 -25.84
CA ALA A 32 -0.75 0.51 -26.00
C ALA A 32 -0.65 1.26 -24.65
N ALA A 33 -1.19 0.69 -23.56
CA ALA A 33 -1.10 1.29 -22.25
C ALA A 33 0.33 1.28 -21.68
N VAL A 34 1.10 0.21 -21.93
CA VAL A 34 2.52 0.15 -21.57
C VAL A 34 3.35 1.11 -22.40
N ASP A 35 3.06 1.23 -23.72
CA ASP A 35 3.73 2.16 -24.62
C ASP A 35 3.46 3.63 -24.24
N ALA A 36 2.28 3.95 -23.75
CA ALA A 36 1.94 5.31 -23.30
C ALA A 36 2.83 5.77 -22.13
N VAL A 37 3.17 4.86 -21.21
CA VAL A 37 4.02 5.18 -20.05
C VAL A 37 5.51 5.06 -20.40
N PHE A 38 5.92 3.96 -21.04
CA PHE A 38 7.33 3.60 -21.20
C PHE A 38 7.90 3.88 -22.59
N GLY A 39 7.10 4.43 -23.49
CA GLY A 39 7.49 4.62 -24.90
C GLY A 39 7.36 3.34 -25.72
N PRO A 40 7.47 3.46 -27.08
CA PRO A 40 7.35 2.33 -27.99
C PRO A 40 8.52 1.34 -27.82
N ALA A 41 8.37 0.11 -28.30
CA ALA A 41 9.40 -0.93 -28.18
C ALA A 41 10.78 -0.52 -28.77
N SER A 42 10.80 0.36 -29.80
CA SER A 42 12.03 0.90 -30.39
C SER A 42 12.76 1.93 -29.52
N ASP A 43 12.05 2.54 -28.55
CA ASP A 43 12.59 3.55 -27.62
C ASP A 43 12.06 3.33 -26.20
N ARG A 44 12.15 2.09 -25.73
CA ARG A 44 11.63 1.64 -24.46
C ARG A 44 12.39 2.27 -23.28
N GLY A 45 11.67 2.90 -22.36
CA GLY A 45 12.18 3.37 -21.09
C GLY A 45 12.01 2.34 -19.97
N SER A 46 12.38 2.73 -18.76
CA SER A 46 12.36 1.88 -17.58
C SER A 46 11.40 2.37 -16.51
N MET A 47 10.95 1.43 -15.67
CA MET A 47 10.34 1.70 -14.38
C MET A 47 11.42 1.79 -13.31
N VAL A 48 11.35 2.78 -12.44
CA VAL A 48 12.23 2.91 -11.28
C VAL A 48 11.43 2.66 -10.00
N ILE A 49 11.98 1.87 -9.10
CA ILE A 49 11.46 1.70 -7.75
C ILE A 49 12.53 2.10 -6.76
N SER A 50 12.30 3.17 -6.00
CA SER A 50 13.19 3.60 -4.93
C SER A 50 12.74 3.07 -3.58
N GLY A 51 13.69 2.69 -2.69
CA GLY A 51 13.40 1.90 -1.48
C GLY A 51 13.09 0.45 -1.81
N ALA A 52 13.67 -0.07 -2.90
CA ALA A 52 13.34 -1.35 -3.52
C ALA A 52 13.66 -2.59 -2.67
N SER A 53 14.51 -2.46 -1.66
CA SER A 53 14.89 -3.58 -0.75
C SER A 53 13.96 -3.69 0.46
N GLY A 54 13.16 -2.67 0.75
CA GLY A 54 12.17 -2.66 1.82
C GLY A 54 11.00 -3.63 1.57
N ILE A 55 10.16 -3.84 2.58
CA ILE A 55 9.02 -4.77 2.51
C ILE A 55 8.07 -4.41 1.34
N VAL A 56 7.71 -3.14 1.22
CA VAL A 56 6.85 -2.64 0.14
C VAL A 56 7.61 -2.69 -1.19
N GLY A 57 8.79 -2.07 -1.24
CA GLY A 57 9.57 -1.93 -2.45
C GLY A 57 9.97 -3.26 -3.08
N ALA A 58 10.43 -4.23 -2.29
CA ALA A 58 10.78 -5.56 -2.80
C ALA A 58 9.57 -6.32 -3.37
N GLY A 59 8.44 -6.24 -2.66
CA GLY A 59 7.18 -6.81 -3.14
C GLY A 59 6.73 -6.19 -4.46
N LYS A 60 6.76 -4.86 -4.56
CA LYS A 60 6.37 -4.14 -5.79
C LYS A 60 7.37 -4.35 -6.92
N THR A 61 8.67 -4.39 -6.63
CA THR A 61 9.70 -4.72 -7.64
C THR A 61 9.37 -6.05 -8.31
N MET A 62 9.09 -7.09 -7.53
CA MET A 62 8.73 -8.40 -8.10
C MET A 62 7.38 -8.41 -8.78
N GLN A 63 6.40 -7.70 -8.22
CA GLN A 63 5.07 -7.60 -8.81
C GLN A 63 5.12 -6.93 -10.20
N PHE A 64 5.86 -5.84 -10.35
CA PHE A 64 6.00 -5.16 -11.64
C PHE A 64 6.93 -5.89 -12.59
N ALA A 65 8.08 -6.38 -12.14
CA ALA A 65 9.00 -7.14 -12.97
C ALA A 65 8.35 -8.38 -13.58
N SER A 66 7.52 -9.10 -12.81
CA SER A 66 6.82 -10.30 -13.31
C SER A 66 5.82 -10.02 -14.45
N ARG A 67 5.37 -8.77 -14.58
CA ARG A 67 4.41 -8.32 -15.59
C ARG A 67 5.07 -7.56 -16.73
N LEU A 68 6.03 -6.71 -16.42
CA LEU A 68 6.70 -5.84 -17.39
C LEU A 68 7.74 -6.57 -18.24
N VAL A 69 8.24 -7.71 -17.77
CA VAL A 69 9.20 -8.55 -18.54
C VAL A 69 8.63 -8.99 -19.89
N ASP A 70 7.32 -9.11 -20.05
CA ASP A 70 6.68 -9.47 -21.31
C ASP A 70 6.61 -8.30 -22.31
N TYR A 71 6.94 -7.09 -21.86
CA TYR A 71 6.94 -5.86 -22.66
C TYR A 71 8.34 -5.27 -22.82
N ASP A 72 9.38 -6.01 -22.42
CA ASP A 72 10.78 -5.56 -22.45
C ASP A 72 11.00 -4.23 -21.68
N VAL A 73 10.24 -3.99 -20.61
CA VAL A 73 10.43 -2.85 -19.71
C VAL A 73 11.31 -3.28 -18.54
N PRO A 74 12.54 -2.78 -18.42
CA PRO A 74 13.38 -3.07 -17.26
C PRO A 74 12.85 -2.38 -16.00
N VAL A 75 12.99 -3.06 -14.85
CA VAL A 75 12.69 -2.48 -13.55
C VAL A 75 14.02 -2.16 -12.86
N VAL A 76 14.25 -0.88 -12.61
CA VAL A 76 15.44 -0.40 -11.90
C VAL A 76 15.13 -0.30 -10.41
N ALA A 77 15.79 -1.11 -9.63
CA ALA A 77 15.67 -1.14 -8.18
C ALA A 77 16.76 -0.26 -7.55
N LEU A 78 16.36 0.85 -6.92
CA LEU A 78 17.25 1.77 -6.21
C LEU A 78 17.14 1.57 -4.71
N ASP A 79 18.27 1.38 -4.04
CA ASP A 79 18.33 1.35 -2.59
C ASP A 79 19.72 1.71 -2.07
N PHE A 80 19.80 1.93 -0.75
CA PHE A 80 21.07 2.25 -0.10
C PHE A 80 22.12 1.14 -0.28
N PRO A 81 23.39 1.49 -0.43
CA PRO A 81 24.47 0.52 -0.40
C PRO A 81 24.40 -0.30 0.90
N GLY A 82 24.39 -1.62 0.77
CA GLY A 82 24.34 -2.52 1.94
C GLY A 82 22.94 -2.73 2.53
N ALA A 83 21.88 -2.23 1.91
CA ALA A 83 20.52 -2.59 2.27
C ALA A 83 20.29 -4.11 2.21
N PRO A 84 19.44 -4.69 3.08
CA PRO A 84 19.10 -6.12 3.01
C PRO A 84 18.56 -6.51 1.63
N ASP A 85 18.90 -7.70 1.14
CA ASP A 85 18.42 -8.19 -0.16
C ASP A 85 16.96 -8.68 -0.07
N GLY A 86 16.01 -7.76 0.12
CA GLY A 86 14.59 -8.08 0.14
C GLY A 86 14.07 -8.63 -1.21
N ILE A 87 14.69 -8.22 -2.32
CA ILE A 87 14.35 -8.71 -3.67
C ILE A 87 14.77 -10.18 -3.81
N GLY A 88 16.03 -10.52 -3.46
CA GLY A 88 16.51 -11.90 -3.55
C GLY A 88 15.71 -12.87 -2.69
N GLN A 89 15.22 -12.43 -1.55
CA GLN A 89 14.36 -13.23 -0.66
C GLN A 89 13.01 -13.63 -1.30
N LYS A 90 12.57 -12.97 -2.38
CA LYS A 90 11.34 -13.31 -3.10
C LYS A 90 11.53 -14.38 -4.18
N TYR A 91 12.77 -14.80 -4.48
CA TYR A 91 13.07 -15.72 -5.57
C TYR A 91 12.34 -17.06 -5.46
N ASP A 92 12.37 -17.69 -4.30
CA ASP A 92 11.71 -18.99 -4.08
C ASP A 92 10.19 -18.91 -4.32
N GLY A 93 9.57 -17.79 -3.91
CA GLY A 93 8.16 -17.51 -4.19
C GLY A 93 7.88 -17.37 -5.69
N LEU A 94 8.77 -16.73 -6.44
CA LEU A 94 8.67 -16.63 -7.89
C LEU A 94 8.80 -18.01 -8.55
N VAL A 95 9.75 -18.83 -8.11
CA VAL A 95 9.93 -20.20 -8.62
C VAL A 95 8.69 -21.05 -8.35
N ALA A 96 8.13 -20.95 -7.16
CA ALA A 96 6.90 -21.65 -6.80
C ALA A 96 5.69 -21.21 -7.63
N GLY A 97 5.58 -19.89 -7.92
CA GLY A 97 4.44 -19.34 -8.66
C GLY A 97 4.55 -19.46 -10.18
N PHE A 98 5.73 -19.32 -10.75
CA PHE A 98 5.95 -19.20 -12.20
C PHE A 98 6.85 -20.29 -12.81
N GLY A 99 7.49 -21.11 -11.98
CA GLY A 99 8.55 -22.03 -12.40
C GLY A 99 9.90 -21.36 -12.61
N LYS A 100 10.98 -22.15 -12.52
CA LYS A 100 12.35 -21.64 -12.50
C LYS A 100 12.71 -20.76 -13.71
N LYS A 101 12.39 -21.21 -14.92
CA LYS A 101 12.73 -20.47 -16.17
C LYS A 101 12.13 -19.06 -16.17
N ARG A 102 10.88 -18.92 -15.75
CA ARG A 102 10.20 -17.62 -15.69
C ARG A 102 10.75 -16.77 -14.56
N ALA A 103 10.99 -17.37 -13.39
CA ALA A 103 11.59 -16.67 -12.26
C ALA A 103 12.99 -16.11 -12.60
N ASP A 104 13.83 -16.89 -13.28
CA ASP A 104 15.14 -16.43 -13.74
C ASP A 104 15.01 -15.24 -14.71
N ALA A 105 14.05 -15.27 -15.64
CA ALA A 105 13.80 -14.16 -16.58
C ALA A 105 13.32 -12.89 -15.85
N ILE A 106 12.42 -13.04 -14.88
CA ILE A 106 11.93 -11.92 -14.05
C ILE A 106 13.09 -11.30 -13.27
N MET A 107 13.93 -12.12 -12.62
CA MET A 107 15.07 -11.61 -11.88
C MET A 107 16.11 -10.92 -12.79
N ALA A 108 16.30 -11.42 -13.99
CA ALA A 108 17.21 -10.82 -14.97
C ALA A 108 16.70 -9.47 -15.53
N SER A 109 15.39 -9.21 -15.49
CA SER A 109 14.82 -7.91 -15.90
C SER A 109 14.95 -6.82 -14.82
N VAL A 110 15.40 -7.18 -13.60
CA VAL A 110 15.61 -6.22 -12.50
C VAL A 110 17.07 -5.77 -12.47
N VAL A 111 17.29 -4.49 -12.72
CA VAL A 111 18.60 -3.84 -12.61
C VAL A 111 18.72 -3.20 -11.24
N ARG A 112 19.72 -3.60 -10.46
CA ARG A 112 19.94 -3.07 -9.11
C ARG A 112 21.02 -2.01 -9.13
N LEU A 113 20.70 -0.81 -8.69
CA LEU A 113 21.64 0.30 -8.57
C LEU A 113 21.70 0.80 -7.12
N ALA A 114 22.91 1.05 -6.64
CA ALA A 114 23.11 1.67 -5.34
C ALA A 114 22.76 3.17 -5.41
N TYR A 115 22.01 3.66 -4.43
CA TYR A 115 21.57 5.04 -4.34
C TYR A 115 21.72 5.55 -2.92
N ASP A 116 22.41 6.66 -2.74
CA ASP A 116 22.75 7.22 -1.43
C ASP A 116 21.64 8.15 -0.86
N GLY A 117 20.53 8.30 -1.56
CA GLY A 117 19.44 9.21 -1.20
C GLY A 117 19.66 10.67 -1.60
N ARG A 118 20.80 11.00 -2.23
CA ARG A 118 21.17 12.38 -2.59
C ARG A 118 21.60 12.56 -4.03
N THR A 119 22.30 11.59 -4.59
CA THR A 119 22.84 11.65 -5.95
C THR A 119 22.38 10.44 -6.74
N LEU A 120 21.68 10.68 -7.86
CA LEU A 120 21.23 9.59 -8.73
C LEU A 120 22.46 8.90 -9.39
N PRO A 121 22.45 7.56 -9.50
CA PRO A 121 23.51 6.85 -10.19
C PRO A 121 23.63 7.28 -11.66
N ASP A 122 24.85 7.45 -12.16
CA ASP A 122 25.11 7.88 -13.55
C ASP A 122 24.50 6.90 -14.58
N GLU A 123 24.46 5.60 -14.23
CA GLU A 123 23.90 4.55 -15.07
C GLU A 123 22.38 4.69 -15.27
N LEU A 124 21.70 5.36 -14.36
CA LEU A 124 20.24 5.50 -14.39
C LEU A 124 19.77 6.25 -15.65
N GLY A 125 20.50 7.27 -16.07
CA GLY A 125 20.17 8.05 -17.27
C GLY A 125 20.14 7.21 -18.55
N ALA A 126 21.07 6.26 -18.69
CA ALA A 126 21.14 5.36 -19.84
C ALA A 126 19.93 4.41 -19.92
N MET A 127 19.22 4.19 -18.81
CA MET A 127 18.03 3.34 -18.71
C MET A 127 16.72 4.07 -19.05
N LYS A 128 16.78 5.36 -19.35
CA LYS A 128 15.62 6.19 -19.74
C LYS A 128 14.45 6.07 -18.76
N PRO A 129 14.58 6.51 -17.50
CA PRO A 129 13.48 6.44 -16.53
C PRO A 129 12.25 7.17 -17.04
N ARG A 130 11.09 6.50 -17.03
CA ARG A 130 9.79 7.05 -17.45
C ARG A 130 8.78 7.07 -16.32
N PHE A 131 8.89 6.13 -15.38
CA PHE A 131 7.99 6.02 -14.25
C PHE A 131 8.75 5.69 -12.98
N LEU A 132 8.56 6.50 -11.93
CA LEU A 132 9.07 6.28 -10.59
C LEU A 132 7.93 5.85 -9.66
N LEU A 133 8.04 4.67 -9.07
CA LEU A 133 7.24 4.25 -7.93
C LEU A 133 8.09 4.38 -6.67
N GLU A 134 7.77 5.34 -5.82
CA GLU A 134 8.58 5.67 -4.66
C GLU A 134 8.09 4.93 -3.42
N ALA A 135 8.99 4.18 -2.76
CA ALA A 135 8.76 3.39 -1.56
C ALA A 135 9.82 3.66 -0.46
N ILE A 136 10.29 4.92 -0.37
CA ILE A 136 11.25 5.36 0.64
C ILE A 136 10.55 5.67 1.99
N PRO A 137 11.31 5.91 3.10
CA PRO A 137 10.72 6.17 4.41
C PRO A 137 9.67 7.28 4.41
N GLU A 138 8.66 7.13 5.29
CA GLU A 138 7.50 8.01 5.41
C GLU A 138 7.85 9.31 6.13
N ILE A 139 8.70 10.12 5.48
CA ILE A 139 9.17 11.43 5.95
C ILE A 139 8.99 12.44 4.81
N LEU A 140 8.08 13.39 5.00
CA LEU A 140 7.61 14.31 3.96
C LEU A 140 8.75 15.05 3.24
N ASP A 141 9.67 15.65 3.98
CA ASP A 141 10.77 16.42 3.41
C ASP A 141 11.74 15.55 2.60
N ILE A 142 11.98 14.31 3.05
CA ILE A 142 12.81 13.34 2.31
C ILE A 142 12.13 12.97 1.00
N LYS A 143 10.82 12.71 1.04
CA LYS A 143 10.04 12.37 -0.16
C LYS A 143 10.04 13.53 -1.17
N ARG A 144 9.74 14.75 -0.72
CA ARG A 144 9.72 15.95 -1.58
C ARG A 144 11.09 16.19 -2.23
N GLY A 145 12.18 16.15 -1.45
CA GLY A 145 13.54 16.29 -1.98
C GLY A 145 13.90 15.21 -3.00
N HIS A 146 13.43 13.99 -2.78
CA HIS A 146 13.60 12.88 -3.73
C HIS A 146 12.87 13.13 -5.06
N TYR A 147 11.63 13.63 -5.01
CA TYR A 147 10.88 13.97 -6.23
C TYR A 147 11.51 15.13 -7.00
N GLU A 148 12.00 16.14 -6.31
CA GLU A 148 12.73 17.26 -6.93
C GLU A 148 13.98 16.78 -7.65
N LEU A 149 14.75 15.89 -7.03
CA LEU A 149 15.95 15.29 -7.62
C LEU A 149 15.62 14.53 -8.92
N PHE A 150 14.56 13.72 -8.91
CA PHE A 150 14.13 12.98 -10.10
C PHE A 150 13.61 13.88 -11.21
N ARG A 151 12.77 14.87 -10.88
CA ARG A 151 12.25 15.84 -11.85
C ARG A 151 13.35 16.72 -12.44
N GLY A 152 14.35 17.09 -11.64
CA GLY A 152 15.51 17.84 -12.11
C GLY A 152 16.36 17.09 -13.12
N SER A 153 16.44 15.75 -12.98
CA SER A 153 17.22 14.89 -13.88
C SER A 153 16.38 14.33 -15.04
N PHE A 154 15.10 14.11 -14.84
CA PHE A 154 14.15 13.51 -15.78
C PHE A 154 12.83 14.30 -15.77
N PRO A 155 12.75 15.43 -16.48
CA PRO A 155 11.60 16.35 -16.39
C PRO A 155 10.23 15.73 -16.73
N ASP A 156 10.22 14.73 -17.61
CA ASP A 156 9.01 14.05 -18.08
C ASP A 156 8.68 12.77 -17.31
N ILE A 157 9.38 12.50 -16.19
CA ILE A 157 9.13 11.29 -15.42
C ILE A 157 7.80 11.36 -14.68
N GLU A 158 6.96 10.34 -14.86
CA GLU A 158 5.80 10.15 -14.02
C GLU A 158 6.19 9.64 -12.63
N ILE A 159 5.63 10.22 -11.58
CA ILE A 159 5.95 9.85 -10.19
C ILE A 159 4.69 9.47 -9.45
N ARG A 160 4.72 8.31 -8.79
CA ARG A 160 3.70 7.90 -7.81
C ARG A 160 4.38 7.47 -6.52
N SER A 161 3.85 7.94 -5.40
CA SER A 161 4.25 7.47 -4.08
C SER A 161 3.41 6.25 -3.67
N VAL A 162 4.03 5.28 -3.00
CA VAL A 162 3.31 4.20 -2.30
C VAL A 162 2.98 4.57 -0.86
N THR A 163 3.04 5.86 -0.53
CA THR A 163 2.70 6.34 0.81
C THR A 163 1.41 5.72 1.31
N SER A 164 1.37 5.42 2.58
CA SER A 164 0.18 4.96 3.28
C SER A 164 -0.46 6.06 4.14
N GLY A 165 0.20 7.23 4.25
CA GLY A 165 -0.23 8.30 5.15
C GLY A 165 -0.49 9.63 4.46
N PHE A 166 0.44 10.09 3.61
CA PHE A 166 0.40 11.45 3.08
C PHE A 166 -0.55 11.62 1.89
N PRO A 167 -1.45 12.63 1.92
CA PRO A 167 -2.21 13.02 0.74
C PRO A 167 -1.30 13.45 -0.43
N ALA A 168 -1.76 13.28 -1.65
CA ALA A 168 -1.05 13.71 -2.87
C ALA A 168 -0.75 15.22 -2.87
N ARG A 169 -1.68 16.03 -2.31
CA ARG A 169 -1.50 17.48 -2.14
C ARG A 169 -0.29 17.84 -1.28
N GLU A 170 0.03 17.03 -0.27
CA GLU A 170 1.20 17.24 0.58
C GLU A 170 2.50 16.79 -0.11
N LEU A 171 2.42 15.75 -0.91
CA LEU A 171 3.59 15.19 -1.61
C LEU A 171 3.97 16.00 -2.86
N GLY A 172 2.98 16.60 -3.53
CA GLY A 172 3.14 17.22 -4.84
C GLY A 172 3.35 16.22 -5.99
N VAL A 173 3.01 14.95 -5.77
CA VAL A 173 3.01 13.86 -6.77
C VAL A 173 1.75 13.02 -6.59
N GLY A 174 1.39 12.25 -7.62
CA GLY A 174 0.29 11.30 -7.51
C GLY A 174 0.58 10.16 -6.55
N VAL A 175 -0.47 9.47 -6.12
CA VAL A 175 -0.38 8.33 -5.22
C VAL A 175 -0.80 7.05 -5.94
N ALA A 176 -0.13 5.95 -5.62
CA ALA A 176 -0.50 4.59 -5.96
C ALA A 176 -0.24 3.69 -4.74
N HIS A 177 -1.10 3.83 -3.73
CA HIS A 177 -0.99 3.12 -2.46
C HIS A 177 -1.38 1.65 -2.61
N PRO A 178 -0.45 0.71 -2.40
CA PRO A 178 -0.71 -0.71 -2.60
C PRO A 178 -1.25 -1.38 -1.35
N ALA A 179 -2.29 -2.22 -1.49
CA ALA A 179 -2.74 -3.07 -0.41
C ALA A 179 -1.72 -4.17 -0.05
N PHE A 180 -1.64 -4.50 1.22
CA PHE A 180 -0.85 -5.64 1.74
C PHE A 180 -1.56 -6.98 1.47
N PRO A 181 -0.85 -8.11 1.22
CA PRO A 181 0.59 -8.28 0.98
C PRO A 181 1.03 -7.78 -0.40
N HIS A 182 2.14 -7.03 -0.43
CA HIS A 182 2.52 -6.21 -1.58
C HIS A 182 2.87 -6.97 -2.86
N GLU A 183 3.40 -8.19 -2.76
CA GLU A 183 3.77 -8.99 -3.94
C GLU A 183 2.59 -9.65 -4.64
N ILE A 184 1.52 -9.98 -3.91
CA ILE A 184 0.37 -10.74 -4.43
C ILE A 184 -0.91 -9.92 -4.55
N ASN A 185 -1.11 -8.93 -3.68
CA ASN A 185 -2.30 -8.09 -3.73
C ASN A 185 -2.24 -7.17 -4.95
N LYS A 186 -3.32 -7.17 -5.71
CA LYS A 186 -3.43 -6.41 -6.97
C LYS A 186 -3.99 -5.02 -6.80
N LEU A 187 -4.57 -4.72 -5.63
CA LEU A 187 -5.28 -3.47 -5.40
C LEU A 187 -4.29 -2.32 -5.13
N PHE A 188 -4.56 -1.19 -5.75
CA PHE A 188 -3.92 0.10 -5.51
C PHE A 188 -5.00 1.16 -5.30
N GLU A 189 -4.89 1.95 -4.26
CA GLU A 189 -5.63 3.21 -4.16
C GLU A 189 -4.87 4.27 -4.95
N THR A 190 -5.57 4.95 -5.86
CA THR A 190 -4.98 5.99 -6.70
C THR A 190 -5.64 7.33 -6.42
N VAL A 191 -4.82 8.38 -6.28
CA VAL A 191 -5.30 9.76 -6.16
C VAL A 191 -4.97 10.48 -7.44
N GLU A 192 -6.02 10.78 -8.20
CA GLU A 192 -5.97 11.49 -9.48
C GLU A 192 -7.36 12.01 -9.85
N ASP A 193 -7.43 13.14 -10.56
CA ASP A 193 -8.71 13.71 -10.99
C ASP A 193 -9.37 12.90 -12.10
N GLU A 194 -8.55 12.38 -13.03
CA GLU A 194 -8.97 11.55 -14.16
C GLU A 194 -7.97 10.41 -14.36
N PRO A 195 -8.39 9.24 -14.86
CA PRO A 195 -7.50 8.10 -15.07
C PRO A 195 -6.32 8.45 -15.97
N SER A 196 -5.11 8.47 -15.39
CA SER A 196 -3.85 8.73 -16.08
C SER A 196 -3.39 7.54 -16.92
N ASP A 197 -2.32 7.73 -17.70
CA ASP A 197 -1.68 6.62 -18.42
C ASP A 197 -1.08 5.59 -17.45
N VAL A 198 -0.63 6.02 -16.26
CA VAL A 198 -0.19 5.09 -15.19
C VAL A 198 -1.36 4.22 -14.72
N THR A 199 -2.53 4.78 -14.46
CA THR A 199 -3.72 4.02 -14.05
C THR A 199 -4.17 3.05 -15.14
N ARG A 200 -4.15 3.46 -16.41
CA ARG A 200 -4.45 2.58 -17.55
C ARG A 200 -3.42 1.44 -17.68
N MET A 201 -2.14 1.74 -17.46
CA MET A 201 -1.08 0.73 -17.41
C MET A 201 -1.28 -0.24 -16.24
N LEU A 202 -1.66 0.22 -15.04
CA LEU A 202 -1.99 -0.67 -13.93
C LEU A 202 -3.10 -1.65 -14.32
N TRP A 203 -4.19 -1.19 -14.95
CA TRP A 203 -5.23 -2.05 -15.50
C TRP A 203 -4.69 -3.06 -16.52
N ALA A 204 -3.87 -2.59 -17.45
CA ALA A 204 -3.26 -3.41 -18.50
C ALA A 204 -2.40 -4.55 -17.91
N LEU A 205 -1.71 -4.26 -16.81
CA LEU A 205 -0.89 -5.24 -16.09
C LEU A 205 -1.71 -6.18 -15.18
N GLY A 206 -3.04 -6.11 -15.21
CA GLY A 206 -3.92 -6.91 -14.36
C GLY A 206 -3.91 -6.51 -12.89
N LEU A 207 -3.53 -5.28 -12.61
CA LEU A 207 -3.65 -4.65 -11.31
C LEU A 207 -5.00 -3.92 -11.20
N ILE A 208 -5.42 -3.54 -10.01
CA ILE A 208 -6.74 -2.97 -9.75
C ILE A 208 -6.56 -1.59 -9.09
N PRO A 209 -6.36 -0.52 -9.87
CA PRO A 209 -6.40 0.82 -9.34
C PRO A 209 -7.84 1.20 -8.98
N VAL A 210 -8.01 1.74 -7.78
CA VAL A 210 -9.28 2.25 -7.25
C VAL A 210 -9.07 3.73 -6.94
N PRO A 211 -9.73 4.64 -7.65
CA PRO A 211 -9.67 6.06 -7.34
C PRO A 211 -10.24 6.35 -5.95
N VAL A 212 -9.52 7.12 -5.17
CA VAL A 212 -9.91 7.55 -3.82
C VAL A 212 -9.72 9.05 -3.65
N SER A 213 -10.37 9.63 -2.65
CA SER A 213 -10.19 11.04 -2.30
C SER A 213 -8.76 11.31 -1.84
N ASP A 214 -8.28 12.54 -2.07
CA ASP A 214 -6.96 13.00 -1.62
C ASP A 214 -7.01 13.37 -0.13
N ASP A 215 -6.96 12.34 0.71
CA ASP A 215 -7.05 12.49 2.16
C ASP A 215 -6.00 11.65 2.89
N TRP A 216 -5.81 11.90 4.18
CA TRP A 216 -4.88 11.17 5.04
C TRP A 216 -5.23 9.68 5.08
N SER A 217 -4.24 8.85 4.74
CA SER A 217 -4.33 7.38 4.81
C SER A 217 -5.41 6.73 3.94
N PHE A 218 -6.03 7.48 3.05
CA PHE A 218 -7.00 7.04 2.02
C PHE A 218 -8.19 6.26 2.61
N ILE A 219 -8.53 5.09 2.08
CA ILE A 219 -9.65 4.27 2.57
C ILE A 219 -9.16 3.01 3.29
N LEU A 220 -8.21 2.28 2.69
CA LEU A 220 -7.78 0.99 3.24
C LEU A 220 -7.15 1.12 4.62
N ASP A 221 -6.25 2.09 4.77
CA ASP A 221 -5.57 2.27 6.05
C ASP A 221 -6.48 2.94 7.09
N VAL A 222 -7.40 3.80 6.67
CA VAL A 222 -8.43 4.32 7.58
C VAL A 222 -9.31 3.19 8.12
N LEU A 223 -9.74 2.27 7.27
CA LEU A 223 -10.52 1.10 7.71
C LEU A 223 -9.69 0.21 8.66
N PHE A 224 -8.43 -0.07 8.33
CA PHE A 224 -7.55 -0.87 9.17
C PHE A 224 -7.26 -0.20 10.51
N CYS A 225 -6.91 1.08 10.50
CA CYS A 225 -6.63 1.87 11.69
C CYS A 225 -7.89 2.07 12.55
N GLY A 226 -9.05 2.26 11.91
CA GLY A 226 -10.34 2.38 12.56
C GLY A 226 -10.75 1.10 13.29
N ILE A 227 -10.57 -0.06 12.66
CA ILE A 227 -10.82 -1.37 13.29
C ILE A 227 -9.87 -1.57 14.48
N THR A 228 -8.60 -1.21 14.33
CA THR A 228 -7.62 -1.27 15.42
C THR A 228 -8.02 -0.38 16.58
N LEU A 229 -8.38 0.88 16.31
CA LEU A 229 -8.81 1.84 17.33
C LEU A 229 -10.07 1.36 18.08
N ALA A 230 -11.06 0.84 17.36
CA ALA A 230 -12.26 0.27 17.96
C ALA A 230 -11.91 -0.91 18.87
N GLY A 231 -11.02 -1.81 18.44
CA GLY A 231 -10.54 -2.92 19.24
C GLY A 231 -9.78 -2.49 20.49
N LEU A 232 -8.94 -1.44 20.40
CA LEU A 232 -8.23 -0.85 21.53
C LEU A 232 -9.20 -0.29 22.59
N ARG A 233 -10.22 0.44 22.14
CA ARG A 233 -11.24 0.99 23.01
C ARG A 233 -12.09 -0.10 23.68
N TYR A 234 -12.41 -1.14 22.91
CA TYR A 234 -13.14 -2.29 23.48
C TYR A 234 -12.30 -3.02 24.53
N HIS A 235 -10.98 -3.21 24.26
CA HIS A 235 -10.05 -3.74 25.27
C HIS A 235 -10.08 -2.90 26.57
N ALA A 236 -9.94 -1.59 26.42
CA ALA A 236 -9.93 -0.68 27.58
C ALA A 236 -11.24 -0.73 28.40
N ALA A 237 -12.40 -0.93 27.74
CA ALA A 237 -13.70 -1.01 28.42
C ALA A 237 -13.96 -2.39 29.06
N SER A 238 -13.52 -3.48 28.42
CA SER A 238 -13.91 -4.85 28.80
C SER A 238 -12.79 -5.72 29.38
N ASN A 239 -11.53 -5.27 29.29
CA ASN A 239 -10.33 -6.07 29.52
C ASN A 239 -10.24 -7.33 28.63
N MET A 240 -10.98 -7.38 27.49
CA MET A 240 -10.91 -8.47 26.55
C MET A 240 -9.49 -8.54 25.94
N PRO A 241 -8.81 -9.66 25.99
CA PRO A 241 -7.45 -9.75 25.40
C PRO A 241 -7.44 -9.49 23.90
N TYR A 242 -6.41 -8.80 23.37
CA TYR A 242 -6.29 -8.44 21.95
C TYR A 242 -6.44 -9.63 20.99
N TRP A 243 -5.89 -10.79 21.34
CA TRP A 243 -6.02 -12.00 20.54
C TRP A 243 -7.46 -12.53 20.47
N LYS A 244 -8.30 -12.22 21.48
CA LYS A 244 -9.73 -12.48 21.43
C LYS A 244 -10.43 -11.53 20.49
N ILE A 245 -10.13 -10.25 20.61
CA ILE A 245 -10.69 -9.22 19.73
C ILE A 245 -10.39 -9.55 18.27
N ASP A 246 -9.15 -9.89 17.95
CA ASP A 246 -8.75 -10.31 16.60
C ASP A 246 -9.59 -11.46 16.06
N LYS A 247 -9.93 -12.44 16.90
CA LYS A 247 -10.76 -13.56 16.49
C LYS A 247 -12.16 -13.14 16.06
N PHE A 248 -12.75 -12.18 16.78
CA PHE A 248 -14.06 -11.63 16.42
C PHE A 248 -13.99 -10.74 15.18
N VAL A 249 -13.02 -9.83 15.13
CA VAL A 249 -12.81 -8.99 13.95
C VAL A 249 -12.65 -9.87 12.70
N ARG A 250 -11.86 -10.94 12.80
CA ARG A 250 -11.69 -11.87 11.69
C ARG A 250 -12.99 -12.57 11.26
N LYS A 251 -13.85 -12.91 12.20
CA LYS A 251 -15.13 -13.56 11.89
C LYS A 251 -16.06 -12.63 11.10
N HIS A 252 -16.10 -11.35 11.45
CA HIS A 252 -17.07 -10.39 10.93
C HIS A 252 -16.54 -9.50 9.81
N VAL A 253 -15.25 -9.12 9.86
CA VAL A 253 -14.65 -8.14 8.95
C VAL A 253 -13.51 -8.72 8.11
N GLY A 254 -12.81 -9.73 8.61
CA GLY A 254 -11.76 -10.46 7.89
C GLY A 254 -10.33 -10.25 8.38
N PRO A 255 -9.82 -9.04 8.68
CA PRO A 255 -8.45 -8.86 9.17
C PRO A 255 -8.30 -9.29 10.64
N ASN A 256 -7.05 -9.52 11.04
CA ASN A 256 -6.63 -9.65 12.43
C ASN A 256 -5.75 -8.44 12.77
N PRO A 257 -6.29 -7.28 13.21
CA PRO A 257 -5.52 -6.05 13.36
C PRO A 257 -4.30 -6.23 14.27
N PHE A 258 -4.43 -6.74 15.46
CA PHE A 258 -3.32 -6.86 16.41
C PHE A 258 -2.27 -7.89 15.98
N ARG A 259 -2.71 -8.98 15.33
CA ARG A 259 -1.77 -9.95 14.74
C ARG A 259 -1.02 -9.36 13.55
N ALA A 260 -1.66 -8.52 12.76
CA ALA A 260 -0.99 -7.80 11.68
C ALA A 260 0.04 -6.81 12.21
N HIS A 261 -0.29 -6.07 13.28
CA HIS A 261 0.65 -5.19 13.96
C HIS A 261 1.90 -5.95 14.45
N ASP A 262 1.74 -7.09 15.10
CA ASP A 262 2.86 -7.93 15.53
C ASP A 262 3.71 -8.45 14.37
N ALA A 263 3.09 -8.78 13.24
CA ALA A 263 3.78 -9.30 12.07
C ALA A 263 4.58 -8.22 11.31
N ILE A 264 4.08 -6.99 11.28
CA ILE A 264 4.69 -5.84 10.58
C ILE A 264 5.66 -5.11 11.51
N GLY A 265 5.34 -5.07 12.82
CA GLY A 265 6.14 -4.46 13.87
C GLY A 265 5.87 -2.98 14.12
N ALA A 266 6.41 -2.49 15.23
CA ALA A 266 6.14 -1.15 15.76
C ALA A 266 6.52 0.00 14.81
N LYS A 267 7.64 -0.12 14.11
CA LYS A 267 8.09 0.88 13.13
C LYS A 267 7.30 0.87 11.81
N GLY A 268 6.49 -0.16 11.60
CA GLY A 268 5.57 -0.29 10.49
C GLY A 268 4.13 -0.03 10.94
N ALA A 269 3.40 -1.07 11.37
CA ALA A 269 1.96 -1.00 11.61
C ALA A 269 1.58 -0.10 12.79
N ASP A 270 2.31 -0.13 13.93
CA ASP A 270 1.97 0.74 15.07
C ASP A 270 2.22 2.20 14.73
N PHE A 271 3.33 2.49 14.05
CA PHE A 271 3.63 3.84 13.57
C PHE A 271 2.59 4.32 12.54
N LEU A 272 2.27 3.50 11.55
CA LEU A 272 1.26 3.81 10.54
C LEU A 272 -0.09 4.11 11.19
N THR A 273 -0.57 3.23 12.06
CA THR A 273 -1.86 3.40 12.73
C THR A 273 -1.88 4.63 13.63
N TRP A 274 -0.81 4.88 14.37
CA TRP A 274 -0.68 6.10 15.15
C TRP A 274 -0.69 7.36 14.27
N SER A 275 0.09 7.39 13.19
CA SER A 275 0.18 8.53 12.28
C SER A 275 -1.16 8.82 11.60
N CYS A 276 -1.83 7.79 11.08
CA CYS A 276 -3.16 7.89 10.49
C CYS A 276 -4.14 8.51 11.49
N LEU A 277 -4.28 7.91 12.67
CA LEU A 277 -5.22 8.37 13.67
C LEU A 277 -4.88 9.77 14.21
N HIS A 278 -3.60 10.12 14.31
CA HIS A 278 -3.15 11.44 14.73
C HIS A 278 -3.64 12.52 13.75
N HIS A 279 -3.32 12.37 12.47
CA HIS A 279 -3.75 13.33 11.45
C HIS A 279 -5.27 13.40 11.31
N LEU A 280 -5.96 12.26 11.32
CA LEU A 280 -7.42 12.23 11.30
C LEU A 280 -8.03 12.88 12.55
N SER A 281 -7.40 12.77 13.72
CA SER A 281 -7.89 13.45 14.93
C SER A 281 -7.73 14.96 14.88
N GLU A 282 -6.71 15.46 14.20
CA GLU A 282 -6.51 16.89 13.97
C GLU A 282 -7.55 17.47 12.98
N GLU A 283 -7.88 16.72 11.93
CA GLU A 283 -8.78 17.16 10.88
C GLU A 283 -10.26 16.90 11.20
N TYR A 284 -10.60 15.71 11.71
CA TYR A 284 -11.98 15.25 11.93
C TYR A 284 -12.40 15.16 13.39
N GLY A 285 -11.48 15.41 14.33
CA GLY A 285 -11.78 15.52 15.75
C GLY A 285 -11.53 14.26 16.59
N PRO A 286 -11.95 14.28 17.86
CA PRO A 286 -11.46 13.35 18.89
C PRO A 286 -11.89 11.89 18.70
N LEU A 287 -12.80 11.61 17.78
CA LEU A 287 -13.17 10.23 17.44
C LEU A 287 -11.95 9.40 16.99
N PHE A 288 -10.97 10.04 16.36
CA PHE A 288 -9.77 9.39 15.85
C PHE A 288 -8.57 9.44 16.80
N THR A 289 -8.72 9.98 18.01
CA THR A 289 -7.57 10.11 18.93
C THR A 289 -6.91 8.77 19.22
N PRO A 290 -5.59 8.63 18.98
CA PRO A 290 -4.82 7.43 19.30
C PRO A 290 -4.90 7.11 20.81
N THR A 291 -4.98 5.83 21.16
CA THR A 291 -4.97 5.40 22.56
C THR A 291 -3.56 5.41 23.15
N ALA A 292 -3.47 5.50 24.48
CA ALA A 292 -2.17 5.43 25.18
C ALA A 292 -1.41 4.12 24.89
N ASP A 293 -2.12 2.99 24.82
CA ASP A 293 -1.54 1.69 24.51
C ASP A 293 -0.87 1.65 23.12
N LEU A 294 -1.48 2.30 22.12
CA LEU A 294 -0.90 2.38 20.79
C LEU A 294 0.38 3.23 20.79
N VAL A 295 0.37 4.37 21.49
CA VAL A 295 1.54 5.24 21.65
C VAL A 295 2.67 4.50 22.32
N GLU A 296 2.39 3.81 23.45
CA GLU A 296 3.39 3.04 24.19
C GLU A 296 4.03 1.94 23.32
N ARG A 297 3.22 1.17 22.59
CA ARG A 297 3.73 0.07 21.76
C ARG A 297 4.53 0.55 20.56
N LYS A 298 4.10 1.63 19.92
CA LYS A 298 4.87 2.30 18.87
C LYS A 298 6.27 2.70 19.37
N GLU A 299 6.41 3.13 20.61
CA GLU A 299 7.68 3.58 21.21
C GLU A 299 8.52 2.43 21.71
N THR A 300 7.90 1.47 22.37
CA THR A 300 8.61 0.36 23.06
C THR A 300 8.86 -0.85 22.17
N GLY A 301 8.04 -1.04 21.12
CA GLY A 301 8.07 -2.24 20.29
C GLY A 301 7.49 -3.47 20.96
N GLN A 302 6.77 -3.30 22.07
CA GLN A 302 6.11 -4.42 22.76
C GLN A 302 5.01 -5.01 21.87
N THR A 303 4.98 -6.34 21.80
CA THR A 303 3.97 -7.06 21.00
C THR A 303 2.57 -6.98 21.63
N TRP A 304 1.54 -7.04 20.78
CA TRP A 304 0.14 -7.07 21.17
C TRP A 304 -0.28 -8.41 21.74
N TYR A 305 0.31 -9.47 21.20
CA TYR A 305 0.11 -10.82 21.70
C TYR A 305 1.17 -11.18 22.76
N PRO A 306 0.82 -11.95 23.78
CA PRO A 306 1.81 -12.50 24.69
C PRO A 306 2.89 -13.30 23.93
N PRO A 307 4.15 -13.24 24.33
CA PRO A 307 5.21 -14.03 23.73
C PRO A 307 4.84 -15.52 23.70
N ASN A 308 5.13 -16.19 22.59
CA ASN A 308 4.83 -17.60 22.38
C ASN A 308 3.34 -17.98 22.45
N HIS A 309 2.46 -17.01 22.19
CA HIS A 309 1.02 -17.25 22.19
C HIS A 309 0.62 -18.03 20.94
N PHE A 310 0.73 -19.35 21.01
CA PHE A 310 0.18 -20.29 20.02
C PHE A 310 -1.07 -20.91 20.62
N ARG A 311 -2.23 -20.30 20.37
CA ARG A 311 -3.49 -20.98 20.69
C ARG A 311 -4.21 -21.35 19.41
N PRO A 312 -4.63 -22.64 19.29
CA PRO A 312 -5.50 -23.05 18.21
C PRO A 312 -6.77 -22.19 18.21
N LEU A 313 -7.41 -22.07 17.05
CA LEU A 313 -8.71 -21.44 16.90
C LEU A 313 -9.76 -22.28 17.68
N VAL A 314 -9.77 -22.15 18.99
CA VAL A 314 -10.81 -22.75 19.83
C VAL A 314 -12.05 -21.91 19.69
N ASP A 315 -13.18 -22.54 19.52
CA ASP A 315 -14.48 -21.88 19.57
C ASP A 315 -14.68 -21.32 20.99
N TRP A 316 -15.05 -20.04 21.07
CA TRP A 316 -14.98 -19.31 22.35
C TRP A 316 -16.32 -19.06 22.97
N GLY A 317 -17.37 -19.53 22.28
CA GLY A 317 -18.72 -19.43 22.79
C GLY A 317 -19.03 -18.01 23.31
N MET A 318 -19.04 -17.01 22.42
CA MET A 318 -19.79 -15.82 22.78
C MET A 318 -21.25 -16.14 22.71
N ASP A 319 -21.99 -15.73 23.73
CA ASP A 319 -23.45 -15.68 23.62
C ASP A 319 -23.86 -14.53 22.68
N ALA A 320 -25.11 -14.52 22.27
CA ALA A 320 -25.62 -13.55 21.31
C ALA A 320 -25.55 -12.10 21.84
N ASP A 321 -25.67 -11.91 23.14
CA ASP A 321 -25.63 -10.58 23.75
C ASP A 321 -24.21 -10.02 23.74
N ALA A 322 -23.21 -10.84 24.09
CA ALA A 322 -21.80 -10.46 24.02
C ALA A 322 -21.34 -10.22 22.58
N GLU A 323 -21.86 -10.98 21.61
CA GLU A 323 -21.57 -10.75 20.18
C GLU A 323 -22.18 -9.44 19.68
N ALA A 324 -23.41 -9.14 20.09
CA ALA A 324 -24.08 -7.87 19.75
C ALA A 324 -23.39 -6.66 20.38
N GLU A 325 -22.94 -6.76 21.63
CA GLU A 325 -22.15 -5.73 22.29
C GLU A 325 -20.82 -5.50 21.55
N PHE A 326 -20.11 -6.56 21.17
CA PHE A 326 -18.89 -6.47 20.41
C PHE A 326 -19.11 -5.81 19.05
N ASP A 327 -20.14 -6.21 18.31
CA ASP A 327 -20.49 -5.61 17.03
C ASP A 327 -20.76 -4.11 17.15
N ALA A 328 -21.46 -3.69 18.19
CA ALA A 328 -21.71 -2.27 18.46
C ALA A 328 -20.41 -1.49 18.73
N TRP A 329 -19.45 -2.10 19.44
CA TRP A 329 -18.18 -1.46 19.74
C TRP A 329 -17.23 -1.38 18.56
N ILE A 330 -17.27 -2.31 17.61
CA ILE A 330 -16.36 -2.38 16.47
C ILE A 330 -16.99 -1.74 15.23
N LEU A 331 -18.18 -2.19 14.85
CA LEU A 331 -18.80 -1.76 13.59
C LEU A 331 -19.38 -0.35 13.68
N GLY A 332 -19.96 0.03 14.81
CA GLY A 332 -20.55 1.35 15.00
C GLY A 332 -19.53 2.48 14.80
N PRO A 333 -18.42 2.52 15.57
CA PRO A 333 -17.35 3.50 15.38
C PRO A 333 -16.72 3.45 13.98
N LEU A 334 -16.53 2.26 13.40
CA LEU A 334 -15.98 2.11 12.06
C LEU A 334 -16.87 2.79 11.01
N PHE A 335 -18.18 2.59 11.07
CA PHE A 335 -19.14 3.26 10.18
C PHE A 335 -19.16 4.78 10.40
N GLN A 336 -19.07 5.23 11.65
CA GLN A 336 -18.98 6.66 11.95
C GLN A 336 -17.71 7.29 11.37
N MET A 337 -16.55 6.66 11.56
CA MET A 337 -15.29 7.13 11.01
C MET A 337 -15.35 7.23 9.48
N THR A 338 -15.84 6.19 8.83
CA THR A 338 -15.98 6.17 7.38
C THR A 338 -16.94 7.24 6.88
N SER A 339 -18.07 7.43 7.59
CA SER A 339 -19.09 8.45 7.23
C SER A 339 -18.58 9.88 7.37
N LEU A 340 -17.63 10.13 8.26
CA LEU A 340 -17.04 11.48 8.41
C LEU A 340 -16.10 11.84 7.27
N MET A 341 -15.55 10.84 6.57
CA MET A 341 -14.61 11.02 5.49
C MET A 341 -15.26 11.00 4.09
N LEU A 342 -16.51 10.59 3.97
CA LEU A 342 -17.31 10.59 2.73
C LEU A 342 -18.09 11.91 2.57
#